data_6a6c18cd31e6d305493147ea520fd100
#
_entry.id   6a6c18cd31e6d305493147ea520fd100
#
_cell.length_a   1.000
_cell.length_b   1.000
_cell.length_c   1.000
_cell.angle_alpha   90.00
_cell.angle_beta   90.00
_cell.angle_gamma   90.00
#
_symmetry.space_group_name_H-M   'P 1'
#
loop_
_entity.id
_entity.type
_entity.pdbx_description
1 polymer ?
#
loop_
_entity_poly.entity_id
_entity_poly.type
_entity_poly.pdbx_seq_one_letter_code
_entity_poly.pdbx_strand_id
1 'polypeptide(L)'
;MDENKECCCSRTKVRSDAEYRDLITRLNRIEGQIRGIRGMVENGAYCPDILTQSAAVTAAMNAFSRELLSSHVKTCVVEDMDRQSRGLHG
;
A
#
# COMPACT_ATOMS: atom_id res chain seq x y z
N MET A 1 -25.05 -5.91 3.68
CA MET A 1 -24.65 -5.55 3.92
C MET A 1 -24.41 -5.07 4.25
N ASP A 2 -24.22 -5.02 4.56
CA ASP A 2 -23.78 -4.46 4.99
C ASP A 2 -23.25 -4.15 5.23
N GLU A 3 -23.18 -4.24 5.09
CA GLU A 3 -22.67 -3.82 5.32
C GLU A 3 -22.17 -3.39 5.75
N ASN A 4 -22.03 -3.23 6.05
CA ASN A 4 -21.58 -2.67 6.59
C ASN A 4 -21.41 -2.24 7.17
N LYS A 5 -21.49 -2.15 6.85
CA LYS A 5 -21.42 -1.62 7.56
C LYS A 5 -20.80 -1.41 8.45
N GLU A 6 -21.18 -1.45 8.51
CA GLU A 6 -20.59 -1.34 9.47
C GLU A 6 -19.31 -0.96 9.52
N CYS A 7 -18.64 -1.38 9.09
CA CYS A 7 -17.25 -1.07 9.17
C CYS A 7 -16.90 -0.15 8.07
N CYS A 8 -16.17 0.88 8.38
CA CYS A 8 -15.79 1.84 7.37
C CYS A 8 -14.90 1.22 6.32
N CYS A 9 -14.28 0.11 6.64
CA CYS A 9 -13.37 -0.51 5.69
C CYS A 9 -14.07 -1.33 4.65
N SER A 10 -15.35 -1.58 4.82
CA SER A 10 -16.05 -2.44 3.88
C SER A 10 -16.43 -1.70 2.62
N ARG A 11 -16.38 -0.39 2.63
CA ARG A 11 -16.80 0.37 1.51
C ARG A 11 -15.97 1.56 1.36
N THR A 12 -16.57 2.66 1.17
CA THR A 12 -15.91 3.92 1.09
C THR A 12 -15.43 4.33 2.46
N LYS A 13 -14.20 4.70 2.55
CA LYS A 13 -13.66 5.18 3.79
C LYS A 13 -13.37 6.66 3.66
N VAL A 14 -13.79 7.42 4.66
CA VAL A 14 -13.50 8.84 4.70
C VAL A 14 -12.16 9.03 5.39
N ARG A 15 -11.21 9.58 4.67
CA ARG A 15 -9.89 9.86 5.21
C ARG A 15 -9.70 11.34 5.34
N SER A 16 -8.81 11.73 6.23
CA SER A 16 -8.43 13.12 6.30
C SER A 16 -7.71 13.49 5.01
N ASP A 17 -7.69 14.78 4.70
CA ASP A 17 -6.99 15.24 3.52
C ASP A 17 -5.52 14.88 3.56
N ALA A 18 -4.93 14.95 4.75
CA ALA A 18 -3.52 14.64 4.89
C ALA A 18 -3.24 13.17 4.59
N GLU A 19 -4.08 12.29 5.11
CA GLU A 19 -3.93 10.86 4.84
C GLU A 19 -4.08 10.56 3.36
N TYR A 20 -5.09 11.14 2.77
CA TYR A 20 -5.36 10.93 1.36
C TYR A 20 -4.17 11.37 0.52
N ARG A 21 -3.68 12.57 0.78
CA ARG A 21 -2.57 13.09 0.01
C ARG A 21 -1.31 12.26 0.19
N ASP A 22 -1.08 11.80 1.41
CA ASP A 22 0.10 10.98 1.66
C ASP A 22 0.04 9.68 0.86
N LEU A 23 -1.10 9.02 0.87
CA LEU A 23 -1.26 7.78 0.14
C LEU A 23 -1.10 8.00 -1.36
N ILE A 24 -1.71 9.04 -1.87
CA ILE A 24 -1.60 9.33 -3.30
C ILE A 24 -0.17 9.69 -3.69
N THR A 25 0.50 10.45 -2.85
CA THR A 25 1.89 10.82 -3.13
C THR A 25 2.77 9.58 -3.19
N ARG A 26 2.55 8.65 -2.28
CA ARG A 26 3.31 7.41 -2.28
C ARG A 26 3.06 6.62 -3.56
N LEU A 27 1.80 6.54 -3.97
CA LEU A 27 1.47 5.82 -5.19
C LEU A 27 2.04 6.50 -6.43
N ASN A 28 1.99 7.81 -6.47
CA ASN A 28 2.56 8.53 -7.61
C ASN A 28 4.05 8.27 -7.74
N ARG A 29 4.74 8.21 -6.61
CA ARG A 29 6.15 7.94 -6.62
C ARG A 29 6.44 6.54 -7.13
N ILE A 30 5.66 5.57 -6.66
CA ILE A 30 5.80 4.19 -7.10
C ILE A 30 5.51 4.07 -8.59
N GLU A 31 4.50 4.76 -9.04
CA GLU A 31 4.15 4.75 -10.45
C GLU A 31 5.30 5.25 -11.30
N GLY A 32 5.94 6.33 -10.85
CA GLY A 32 7.10 6.86 -11.55
C GLY A 32 8.26 5.88 -11.57
N GLN A 33 8.47 5.17 -10.47
CA GLN A 33 9.52 4.18 -10.40
C GLN A 33 9.25 3.03 -11.35
N ILE A 34 8.01 2.61 -11.44
CA ILE A 34 7.65 1.53 -12.36
C ILE A 34 7.89 1.97 -13.81
N ARG A 35 7.55 3.20 -14.12
CA ARG A 35 7.82 3.72 -15.45
C ARG A 35 9.31 3.72 -15.74
N GLY A 36 10.11 4.07 -14.74
CA GLY A 36 11.56 4.03 -14.90
C GLY A 36 12.06 2.63 -15.20
N ILE A 37 11.51 1.64 -14.49
CA ILE A 37 11.90 0.25 -14.72
C ILE A 37 11.55 -0.17 -16.13
N ARG A 38 10.36 0.22 -16.58
CA ARG A 38 9.94 -0.10 -17.92
C ARG A 38 10.93 0.46 -18.94
N GLY A 39 11.35 1.69 -18.73
CA GLY A 39 12.34 2.30 -19.61
C GLY A 39 13.65 1.54 -19.60
N MET A 40 14.05 1.06 -18.43
CA MET A 40 15.28 0.28 -18.34
C MET A 40 15.17 -1.00 -19.16
N VAL A 41 14.03 -1.67 -19.06
CA VAL A 41 13.82 -2.88 -19.83
C VAL A 41 13.84 -2.56 -21.33
N GLU A 42 13.16 -1.50 -21.70
CA GLU A 42 13.11 -1.11 -23.12
C GLU A 42 14.46 -0.77 -23.68
N ASN A 43 15.32 -0.22 -22.87
CA ASN A 43 16.65 0.21 -23.30
C ASN A 43 17.72 -0.85 -23.07
N GLY A 44 17.33 -2.02 -22.62
CA GLY A 44 18.29 -3.11 -22.44
C GLY A 44 19.26 -2.90 -21.30
N ALA A 45 18.82 -2.25 -20.24
CA ALA A 45 19.69 -2.00 -19.10
C ALA A 45 20.17 -3.31 -18.48
N TYR A 46 21.26 -3.20 -17.75
CA TYR A 46 21.88 -4.33 -17.09
C TYR A 46 20.90 -4.95 -16.08
N CYS A 47 20.73 -6.26 -16.12
CA CYS A 47 19.73 -6.91 -15.29
C CYS A 47 19.86 -6.66 -13.80
N PRO A 48 21.06 -6.72 -13.21
CA PRO A 48 21.15 -6.40 -11.78
C PRO A 48 20.68 -5.01 -11.44
N ASP A 49 20.85 -4.05 -12.34
CA ASP A 49 20.35 -2.71 -12.08
C ASP A 49 18.84 -2.67 -12.08
N ILE A 50 18.23 -3.43 -12.98
CA ILE A 50 16.78 -3.50 -13.03
C ILE A 50 16.25 -4.16 -11.77
N LEU A 51 16.92 -5.21 -11.31
CA LEU A 51 16.52 -5.91 -10.10
C LEU A 51 16.63 -5.00 -8.88
N THR A 52 17.66 -4.16 -8.85
CA THR A 52 17.81 -3.21 -7.76
C THR A 52 16.62 -2.24 -7.71
N GLN A 53 16.21 -1.76 -8.86
CA GLN A 53 15.07 -0.86 -8.92
C GLN A 53 13.78 -1.58 -8.56
N SER A 54 13.66 -2.83 -8.97
CA SER A 54 12.49 -3.64 -8.63
C SER A 54 12.39 -3.82 -7.12
N ALA A 55 13.52 -4.06 -6.47
CA ALA A 55 13.53 -4.20 -5.02
C ALA A 55 13.09 -2.91 -4.34
N ALA A 56 13.50 -1.77 -4.90
CA ALA A 56 13.09 -0.49 -4.34
C ALA A 56 11.58 -0.30 -4.45
N VAL A 57 11.00 -0.70 -5.56
CA VAL A 57 9.54 -0.59 -5.73
C VAL A 57 8.83 -1.51 -4.75
N THR A 58 9.35 -2.70 -4.57
CA THR A 58 8.76 -3.63 -3.61
C THR A 58 8.76 -3.04 -2.21
N ALA A 59 9.87 -2.44 -1.82
CA ALA A 59 9.97 -1.81 -0.51
C ALA A 59 8.98 -0.66 -0.39
N ALA A 60 8.83 0.11 -1.45
CA ALA A 60 7.91 1.24 -1.45
C ALA A 60 6.46 0.76 -1.35
N MET A 61 6.11 -0.32 -2.04
CA MET A 61 4.78 -0.89 -1.94
C MET A 61 4.51 -1.41 -0.54
N ASN A 62 5.50 -2.03 0.06
CA ASN A 62 5.34 -2.50 1.43
C ASN A 62 5.12 -1.33 2.39
N ALA A 63 5.81 -0.24 2.17
CA ALA A 63 5.62 0.94 3.01
C ALA A 63 4.22 1.51 2.82
N PHE A 64 3.75 1.54 1.58
CA PHE A 64 2.40 2.00 1.29
C PHE A 64 1.38 1.12 2.03
N SER A 65 1.57 -0.19 1.95
CA SER A 65 0.65 -1.11 2.59
C SER A 65 0.63 -0.93 4.10
N ARG A 66 1.80 -0.70 4.69
CA ARG A 66 1.86 -0.47 6.13
C ARG A 66 1.14 0.81 6.53
N GLU A 67 1.28 1.85 5.72
CA GLU A 67 0.58 3.11 6.00
C GLU A 67 -0.93 2.93 5.92
N LEU A 68 -1.35 2.23 4.89
CA LEU A 68 -2.77 1.99 4.71
C LEU A 68 -3.32 1.16 5.86
N LEU A 69 -2.61 0.11 6.22
CA LEU A 69 -3.04 -0.75 7.31
C LEU A 69 -3.07 0.00 8.63
N SER A 70 -2.07 0.83 8.87
CA SER A 70 -2.03 1.61 10.09
C SER A 70 -3.25 2.51 10.21
N SER A 71 -3.59 3.17 9.14
CA SER A 71 -4.77 4.01 9.12
C SER A 71 -6.03 3.21 9.36
N HIS A 72 -6.11 2.06 8.72
CA HIS A 72 -7.27 1.18 8.86
C HIS A 72 -7.42 0.70 10.29
N VAL A 73 -6.34 0.30 10.90
CA VAL A 73 -6.35 -0.17 12.28
C VAL A 73 -6.86 0.91 13.23
N LYS A 74 -6.44 2.14 12.99
CA LYS A 74 -6.84 3.23 13.87
C LYS A 74 -8.32 3.51 13.78
N THR A 75 -8.93 3.22 12.67
CA THR A 75 -10.28 3.70 12.45
C THR A 75 -11.36 2.64 12.59
N CYS A 76 -11.12 1.42 12.16
CA CYS A 76 -12.23 0.50 12.15
C CYS A 76 -11.87 -0.96 12.41
N VAL A 77 -10.61 -1.25 12.60
CA VAL A 77 -10.22 -2.65 12.72
C VAL A 77 -9.80 -3.03 14.11
N VAL A 78 -9.74 -2.07 14.99
CA VAL A 78 -9.26 -2.32 16.34
C VAL A 78 -9.98 -3.49 16.97
N GLU A 79 -11.27 -3.52 16.82
CA GLU A 79 -12.05 -4.57 17.45
C GLU A 79 -11.84 -5.94 16.83
N ASP A 80 -11.61 -5.94 15.54
CA ASP A 80 -11.40 -7.19 14.83
C ASP A 80 -9.98 -7.69 14.95
N MET A 81 -9.10 -6.84 15.39
CA MET A 81 -7.69 -7.18 15.43
C MET A 81 -7.39 -8.42 16.23
N ASP A 82 -8.07 -8.57 17.34
CA ASP A 82 -7.79 -9.73 18.16
C ASP A 82 -7.96 -11.02 17.40
N ARG A 83 -9.03 -11.12 16.67
CA ARG A 83 -9.26 -12.32 15.90
C ARG A 83 -8.28 -12.45 14.76
N GLN A 84 -8.07 -11.37 14.08
CA GLN A 84 -7.23 -11.41 12.89
C GLN A 84 -5.77 -11.57 13.22
N SER A 85 -5.35 -10.99 14.31
CA SER A 85 -3.94 -11.10 14.63
C SER A 85 -3.57 -12.53 14.94
N ARG A 86 -4.47 -13.30 15.49
CA ARG A 86 -4.17 -14.70 15.71
C ARG A 86 -4.07 -15.45 14.39
N GLY A 87 -4.93 -15.13 13.47
CA GLY A 87 -4.86 -15.75 12.17
C GLY A 87 -3.64 -15.33 11.39
N LEU A 88 -3.30 -14.08 11.49
CA LEU A 88 -2.16 -13.54 10.75
C LEU A 88 -0.86 -14.08 11.24
N HIS A 89 -0.80 -14.37 12.50
CA HIS A 89 0.41 -14.88 13.03
C HIS A 89 0.70 -16.25 12.54
N GLY A 90 -0.30 -16.88 12.14
CA GLY A 90 -0.15 -18.24 11.69
C GLY A 90 1.11 -18.48 10.98
#